data_552453010b3eec559bf50565562fa2c6
#
_entry.id   552453010b3eec559bf50565562fa2c6
#
_cell.length_a   1.000
_cell.length_b   1.000
_cell.length_c   1.000
_cell.angle_alpha   90.00
_cell.angle_beta   90.00
_cell.angle_gamma   90.00
#
_symmetry.space_group_name_H-M   'P 1'
#
loop_
_entity.id
_entity.type
_entity.pdbx_description
1 polymer ?
#
loop_
_entity_poly.entity_id
_entity_poly.type
_entity_poly.pdbx_seq_one_letter_code
_entity_poly.pdbx_strand_id
1 'polypeptide(L)'
;MAVEEICLSSPVITVVITFGFLWILYPAWLVLTVDSIDWTVEQLSIKSSSSVVSKTDNSKFSKPPILSLIIPAYNEQDRISIMIRECFEYLTSTRGEKLIQKLHLCAQMMSSDDSNLQKEHCKAVVSRPEIEWLIVNDGSCDSTCDIVRETHTSLLSNSLSDYSLESKWKIVSLKQNSGKGAAVKTGMHLAAGVFHLMVDADGATDFGNGIENLTRELHVMMERNSSMEGDRSLIAVFGSRAHLEKTSAVKRTVVRTILMKAFHFFVSLFVSAKVKDTQCGFKLFTKPASNFVSNNLHLRRWAFDTEIIILCDKQSIDILEVNVPWHEVDGSKLSTSKLALALVSMSMLRDMICVWACYTFGIWKVRSIGSRFKN
;
A
#
# COMPACT_ATOMS: atom_id res chain seq x y z
N MET A 1 1.96 26.26 51.37
CA MET A 1 2.20 25.06 50.54
C MET A 1 3.16 25.48 49.45
N ALA A 2 4.43 25.12 49.61
CA ALA A 2 5.49 25.44 48.66
C ALA A 2 5.33 24.53 47.44
N VAL A 3 5.20 25.11 46.25
CA VAL A 3 5.39 24.42 45.00
C VAL A 3 6.88 24.18 44.89
N GLU A 4 7.34 22.94 45.13
CA GLU A 4 8.70 22.54 44.82
C GLU A 4 8.87 22.69 43.32
N GLU A 5 9.54 23.74 42.87
CA GLU A 5 10.16 23.83 41.56
C GLU A 5 11.14 22.66 41.44
N ILE A 6 10.77 21.65 40.69
CA ILE A 6 11.67 20.59 40.24
C ILE A 6 12.68 21.25 39.32
N CYS A 7 13.74 21.80 39.90
CA CYS A 7 14.91 22.29 39.20
C CYS A 7 15.65 21.07 38.64
N LEU A 8 15.25 20.60 37.43
CA LEU A 8 15.98 19.58 36.71
C LEU A 8 17.41 20.07 36.49
N SER A 9 18.38 19.45 37.15
CA SER A 9 19.79 19.80 37.02
C SER A 9 20.22 19.69 35.54
N SER A 10 21.08 20.58 35.09
CA SER A 10 21.59 20.64 33.70
C SER A 10 21.97 19.27 33.10
N PRO A 11 22.63 18.35 33.82
CA PRO A 11 22.95 17.02 33.31
C PRO A 11 21.70 16.14 33.07
N VAL A 12 20.65 16.25 33.90
CA VAL A 12 19.41 15.47 33.71
C VAL A 12 18.68 15.95 32.46
N ILE A 13 18.61 17.27 32.26
CA ILE A 13 18.02 17.86 31.04
C ILE A 13 18.79 17.39 29.80
N THR A 14 20.12 17.43 29.87
CA THR A 14 20.97 16.97 28.75
C THR A 14 20.74 15.49 28.43
N VAL A 15 20.68 14.63 29.45
CA VAL A 15 20.40 13.20 29.27
C VAL A 15 19.02 12.98 28.65
N VAL A 16 17.98 13.63 29.16
CA VAL A 16 16.61 13.49 28.62
C VAL A 16 16.52 13.96 27.17
N ILE A 17 17.15 15.09 26.82
CA ILE A 17 17.19 15.61 25.46
C ILE A 17 17.95 14.65 24.54
N THR A 18 19.10 14.14 24.97
CA THR A 18 19.92 13.21 24.19
C THR A 18 19.18 11.88 23.94
N PHE A 19 18.57 11.29 24.97
CA PHE A 19 17.77 10.07 24.80
C PHE A 19 16.53 10.31 23.95
N GLY A 20 15.86 11.44 24.11
CA GLY A 20 14.73 11.84 23.27
C GLY A 20 15.12 11.95 21.80
N PHE A 21 16.26 12.59 21.51
CA PHE A 21 16.78 12.74 20.15
C PHE A 21 17.18 11.39 19.54
N LEU A 22 17.89 10.54 20.28
CA LEU A 22 18.25 9.19 19.84
C LEU A 22 17.00 8.34 19.60
N TRP A 23 15.99 8.45 20.44
CA TRP A 23 14.73 7.72 20.27
C TRP A 23 13.98 8.17 19.01
N ILE A 24 13.96 9.47 18.69
CA ILE A 24 13.35 10.01 17.47
C ILE A 24 14.11 9.54 16.23
N LEU A 25 15.44 9.53 16.27
CA LEU A 25 16.25 9.13 15.12
C LEU A 25 16.42 7.61 14.99
N TYR A 26 15.94 6.81 15.95
CA TYR A 26 16.02 5.35 15.89
C TYR A 26 15.50 4.73 14.58
N PRO A 27 14.35 5.15 13.99
CA PRO A 27 13.91 4.62 12.72
C PRO A 27 14.86 4.94 11.57
N ALA A 28 15.46 6.13 11.55
CA ALA A 28 16.46 6.49 10.56
C ALA A 28 17.72 5.65 10.69
N TRP A 29 18.21 5.46 11.93
CA TRP A 29 19.34 4.57 12.21
C TRP A 29 19.05 3.13 11.78
N LEU A 30 17.85 2.63 12.06
CA LEU A 30 17.43 1.28 11.65
C LEU A 30 17.48 1.11 10.13
N VAL A 31 17.04 2.11 9.37
CA VAL A 31 17.08 2.09 7.90
C VAL A 31 18.53 2.04 7.37
N LEU A 32 19.46 2.72 8.05
CA LEU A 32 20.88 2.75 7.66
C LEU A 32 21.64 1.47 8.03
N THR A 33 21.21 0.76 9.07
CA THR A 33 21.93 -0.38 9.65
C THR A 33 21.34 -1.74 9.32
N VAL A 34 20.04 -1.79 8.98
CA VAL A 34 19.37 -3.05 8.62
C VAL A 34 19.50 -3.25 7.11
N ASP A 35 20.18 -4.32 6.74
CA ASP A 35 20.40 -4.79 5.36
C ASP A 35 19.09 -4.93 4.56
N SER A 36 19.26 -5.12 3.26
CA SER A 36 18.18 -5.36 2.30
C SER A 36 17.16 -6.36 2.83
N ILE A 37 15.88 -6.07 2.62
CA ILE A 37 14.81 -7.03 2.92
C ILE A 37 15.03 -8.25 2.04
N ASP A 38 15.22 -9.41 2.65
CA ASP A 38 15.34 -10.68 1.94
C ASP A 38 13.97 -11.28 1.70
N TRP A 39 13.71 -11.70 0.46
CA TRP A 39 12.46 -12.36 0.06
C TRP A 39 12.70 -13.50 -0.92
N THR A 40 11.73 -14.40 -0.98
CA THR A 40 11.60 -15.44 -2.00
C THR A 40 10.28 -15.24 -2.74
N VAL A 41 10.23 -15.67 -4.01
CA VAL A 41 9.03 -15.59 -4.82
C VAL A 41 8.64 -17.01 -5.24
N GLU A 42 7.39 -17.38 -4.96
CA GLU A 42 6.77 -18.62 -5.41
C GLU A 42 5.68 -18.25 -6.44
N GLN A 43 5.77 -18.80 -7.64
CA GLN A 43 4.73 -18.62 -8.66
C GLN A 43 3.75 -19.79 -8.58
N LEU A 44 2.47 -19.50 -8.35
CA LEU A 44 1.43 -20.51 -8.32
C LEU A 44 0.97 -20.83 -9.75
N SER A 45 0.94 -22.10 -10.11
CA SER A 45 0.44 -22.60 -11.39
C SER A 45 -0.44 -23.81 -11.18
N ILE A 46 -1.37 -24.06 -12.13
CA ILE A 46 -2.28 -25.22 -12.09
C ILE A 46 -1.54 -26.54 -12.32
N LYS A 47 -0.36 -26.50 -12.96
CA LYS A 47 0.46 -27.71 -13.22
C LYS A 47 1.37 -27.96 -12.03
N SER A 48 1.15 -29.07 -11.37
CA SER A 48 1.86 -29.60 -10.21
C SER A 48 3.39 -29.56 -10.36
N SER A 49 4.01 -28.50 -9.93
CA SER A 49 5.37 -28.45 -9.38
C SER A 49 5.68 -27.00 -9.01
N SER A 50 5.70 -26.74 -7.71
CA SER A 50 6.19 -25.48 -7.17
C SER A 50 7.67 -25.34 -7.52
N SER A 51 8.00 -24.54 -8.51
CA SER A 51 9.37 -24.11 -8.75
C SER A 51 9.62 -22.87 -7.92
N VAL A 52 10.45 -23.00 -6.88
CA VAL A 52 11.02 -21.85 -6.16
C VAL A 52 11.97 -21.15 -7.12
N VAL A 53 11.56 -20.01 -7.63
CA VAL A 53 12.37 -19.20 -8.54
C VAL A 53 13.25 -18.26 -7.71
N SER A 54 14.56 -18.38 -7.87
CA SER A 54 15.54 -17.47 -7.27
C SER A 54 15.40 -16.03 -7.80
N LYS A 55 15.88 -15.05 -7.05
CA LYS A 55 15.78 -13.57 -7.17
C LYS A 55 15.84 -12.92 -8.56
N THR A 56 16.06 -13.64 -9.66
CA THR A 56 16.41 -13.05 -10.96
C THR A 56 15.49 -13.37 -12.14
N ASP A 57 14.45 -14.20 -11.97
CA ASP A 57 13.57 -14.52 -13.10
C ASP A 57 12.34 -13.60 -13.16
N ASN A 58 12.54 -12.41 -13.71
CA ASN A 58 11.47 -11.65 -14.36
C ASN A 58 11.12 -12.41 -15.66
N SER A 59 10.32 -13.48 -15.57
CA SER A 59 9.73 -14.11 -16.75
C SER A 59 8.99 -13.02 -17.52
N LYS A 60 9.48 -12.71 -18.72
CA LYS A 60 8.97 -11.67 -19.59
C LYS A 60 7.49 -11.93 -19.80
N PHE A 61 6.63 -11.11 -19.23
CA PHE A 61 5.25 -11.04 -19.63
C PHE A 61 5.23 -10.74 -21.13
N SER A 62 4.41 -11.43 -21.90
CA SER A 62 4.18 -11.04 -23.28
C SER A 62 3.58 -9.63 -23.36
N LYS A 63 2.80 -9.24 -22.35
CA LYS A 63 2.28 -7.90 -22.09
C LYS A 63 2.18 -7.67 -20.57
N PRO A 64 2.35 -6.41 -20.08
CA PRO A 64 2.18 -6.12 -18.66
C PRO A 64 0.71 -6.34 -18.24
N PRO A 65 0.45 -6.90 -17.04
CA PRO A 65 -0.89 -6.97 -16.47
C PRO A 65 -1.52 -5.57 -16.40
N ILE A 66 -2.85 -5.50 -16.57
CA ILE A 66 -3.52 -4.20 -16.40
C ILE A 66 -3.54 -3.77 -14.94
N LEU A 67 -3.66 -4.71 -14.01
CA LEU A 67 -3.77 -4.47 -12.58
C LEU A 67 -2.92 -5.48 -11.80
N SER A 68 -2.13 -4.99 -10.84
CA SER A 68 -1.48 -5.79 -9.81
C SER A 68 -2.17 -5.55 -8.47
N LEU A 69 -2.69 -6.61 -7.85
CA LEU A 69 -3.21 -6.59 -6.48
C LEU A 69 -2.06 -6.88 -5.52
N ILE A 70 -1.68 -5.91 -4.69
CA ILE A 70 -0.62 -6.02 -3.69
C ILE A 70 -1.28 -6.26 -2.34
N ILE A 71 -1.14 -7.47 -1.82
CA ILE A 71 -1.84 -7.97 -0.63
C ILE A 71 -0.82 -8.28 0.45
N PRO A 72 -0.49 -7.33 1.35
CA PRO A 72 0.38 -7.59 2.49
C PRO A 72 -0.36 -8.48 3.50
N ALA A 73 0.24 -9.59 3.91
CA ALA A 73 -0.35 -10.56 4.81
C ALA A 73 0.62 -10.95 5.94
N TYR A 74 0.13 -10.98 7.18
CA TYR A 74 0.85 -11.49 8.35
C TYR A 74 -0.11 -12.18 9.31
N ASN A 75 -0.04 -13.51 9.40
CA ASN A 75 -0.93 -14.35 10.21
C ASN A 75 -2.41 -14.07 9.91
N GLU A 76 -2.80 -14.21 8.64
CA GLU A 76 -4.15 -13.93 8.13
C GLU A 76 -4.93 -15.19 7.73
N GLN A 77 -4.57 -16.38 8.26
CA GLN A 77 -5.16 -17.66 7.89
C GLN A 77 -6.69 -17.68 7.93
N ASP A 78 -7.31 -16.96 8.87
CA ASP A 78 -8.76 -17.00 9.08
C ASP A 78 -9.54 -16.06 8.14
N ARG A 79 -8.86 -15.11 7.50
CA ARG A 79 -9.51 -14.01 6.75
C ARG A 79 -9.11 -13.94 5.28
N ILE A 80 -7.87 -14.30 4.96
CA ILE A 80 -7.31 -14.08 3.62
C ILE A 80 -8.07 -14.83 2.52
N SER A 81 -8.59 -16.03 2.78
CA SER A 81 -9.36 -16.79 1.80
C SER A 81 -10.69 -16.11 1.44
N ILE A 82 -11.34 -15.47 2.41
CA ILE A 82 -12.62 -14.76 2.23
C ILE A 82 -12.37 -13.57 1.32
N MET A 83 -11.37 -12.75 1.65
CA MET A 83 -10.98 -11.58 0.86
C MET A 83 -10.58 -11.94 -0.58
N ILE A 84 -9.76 -12.98 -0.75
CA ILE A 84 -9.34 -13.46 -2.08
C ILE A 84 -10.55 -13.90 -2.91
N ARG A 85 -11.49 -14.64 -2.34
CA ARG A 85 -12.70 -15.09 -3.04
C ARG A 85 -13.57 -13.90 -3.46
N GLU A 86 -13.82 -12.94 -2.57
CA GLU A 86 -14.56 -11.72 -2.89
C GLU A 86 -13.92 -10.95 -4.06
N CYS A 87 -12.61 -10.74 -4.01
CA CYS A 87 -11.89 -10.08 -5.09
C CYS A 87 -11.99 -10.84 -6.41
N PHE A 88 -11.84 -12.18 -6.37
CA PHE A 88 -11.88 -13.03 -7.55
C PHE A 88 -13.27 -13.07 -8.17
N GLU A 89 -14.32 -13.28 -7.37
CA GLU A 89 -15.72 -13.28 -7.81
C GLU A 89 -16.10 -11.95 -8.46
N TYR A 90 -15.68 -10.83 -7.85
CA TYR A 90 -15.93 -9.52 -8.43
C TYR A 90 -15.19 -9.37 -9.78
N LEU A 91 -13.90 -9.66 -9.84
CA LEU A 91 -13.08 -9.45 -11.05
C LEU A 91 -13.53 -10.35 -12.22
N THR A 92 -14.10 -11.51 -11.93
CA THR A 92 -14.65 -12.44 -12.95
C THR A 92 -16.11 -12.16 -13.30
N SER A 93 -16.76 -11.20 -12.61
CA SER A 93 -18.14 -10.78 -12.90
C SER A 93 -18.21 -9.79 -14.07
N THR A 94 -19.42 -9.59 -14.60
CA THR A 94 -19.69 -8.54 -15.62
C THR A 94 -19.31 -7.14 -15.14
N ARG A 95 -19.37 -6.86 -13.82
CA ARG A 95 -18.91 -5.59 -13.25
C ARG A 95 -17.38 -5.49 -13.34
N GLY A 96 -16.67 -6.58 -13.03
CA GLY A 96 -15.22 -6.66 -13.15
C GLY A 96 -14.74 -6.46 -14.60
N GLU A 97 -15.42 -7.03 -15.59
CA GLU A 97 -15.12 -6.80 -17.00
C GLU A 97 -15.20 -5.31 -17.39
N LYS A 98 -16.28 -4.64 -16.96
CA LYS A 98 -16.44 -3.19 -17.18
C LYS A 98 -15.36 -2.36 -16.47
N LEU A 99 -14.96 -2.75 -15.26
CA LEU A 99 -13.87 -2.13 -14.54
C LEU A 99 -12.56 -2.24 -15.33
N ILE A 100 -12.23 -3.44 -15.80
CA ILE A 100 -11.01 -3.72 -16.56
C ILE A 100 -10.99 -2.92 -17.87
N GLN A 101 -12.11 -2.84 -18.59
CA GLN A 101 -12.25 -1.98 -19.77
C GLN A 101 -11.95 -0.52 -19.42
N LYS A 102 -12.45 -0.03 -18.29
CA LYS A 102 -12.20 1.33 -17.84
C LYS A 102 -10.72 1.56 -17.47
N LEU A 103 -10.06 0.59 -16.83
CA LEU A 103 -8.62 0.65 -16.58
C LEU A 103 -7.82 0.67 -17.89
N HIS A 104 -8.23 -0.07 -18.92
CA HIS A 104 -7.60 0.01 -20.23
C HIS A 104 -7.74 1.41 -20.86
N LEU A 105 -8.91 2.04 -20.75
CA LEU A 105 -9.09 3.42 -21.21
C LEU A 105 -8.14 4.38 -20.46
N CYS A 106 -8.04 4.25 -19.14
CA CYS A 106 -7.08 5.03 -18.35
C CYS A 106 -5.63 4.80 -18.79
N ALA A 107 -5.24 3.55 -19.07
CA ALA A 107 -3.90 3.23 -19.55
C ALA A 107 -3.61 3.86 -20.94
N GLN A 108 -4.59 3.90 -21.83
CA GLN A 108 -4.48 4.57 -23.14
C GLN A 108 -4.28 6.08 -22.97
N MET A 109 -4.97 6.72 -22.01
CA MET A 109 -4.82 8.15 -21.73
C MET A 109 -3.42 8.49 -21.23
N MET A 110 -2.75 7.57 -20.50
CA MET A 110 -1.36 7.75 -20.07
C MET A 110 -0.36 7.65 -21.23
N SER A 111 -0.66 6.88 -22.27
CA SER A 111 0.26 6.60 -23.38
C SER A 111 0.13 7.57 -24.55
N SER A 112 -0.80 8.53 -24.51
CA SER A 112 -1.09 9.44 -25.64
C SER A 112 0.07 10.38 -26.02
N ASP A 113 1.09 10.51 -25.18
CA ASP A 113 2.26 11.34 -25.44
C ASP A 113 3.41 10.57 -26.14
N ASP A 114 3.34 9.23 -26.26
CA ASP A 114 4.39 8.40 -26.84
C ASP A 114 3.84 7.61 -28.06
N SER A 115 4.10 8.13 -29.27
CA SER A 115 3.53 7.64 -30.54
C SER A 115 3.84 6.17 -30.88
N ASN A 116 4.81 5.52 -30.23
CA ASN A 116 5.20 4.15 -30.45
C ASN A 116 4.46 3.14 -29.53
N LEU A 117 4.05 3.55 -28.34
CA LEU A 117 3.28 2.71 -27.41
C LEU A 117 1.80 2.57 -27.81
N GLN A 118 1.24 3.56 -28.55
CA GLN A 118 -0.14 3.52 -29.04
C GLN A 118 -0.44 2.35 -29.98
N LYS A 119 0.51 1.94 -30.83
CA LYS A 119 0.30 0.86 -31.81
C LYS A 119 0.25 -0.53 -31.17
N GLU A 120 0.94 -0.73 -30.06
CA GLU A 120 0.92 -2.01 -29.33
C GLU A 120 -0.29 -2.14 -28.40
N HIS A 121 -0.71 -1.06 -27.75
CA HIS A 121 -1.89 -1.05 -26.86
C HIS A 121 -3.21 -1.16 -27.61
N CYS A 122 -3.38 -0.51 -28.76
CA CYS A 122 -4.58 -0.64 -29.60
C CYS A 122 -4.78 -2.05 -30.16
N LYS A 123 -3.71 -2.82 -30.38
CA LYS A 123 -3.80 -4.25 -30.73
C LYS A 123 -4.13 -5.13 -29.51
N ALA A 124 -4.02 -4.61 -28.28
CA ALA A 124 -4.22 -5.32 -27.02
C ALA A 124 -5.71 -5.55 -26.66
N VAL A 125 -6.64 -4.86 -27.31
CA VAL A 125 -8.09 -5.02 -27.07
C VAL A 125 -8.59 -6.45 -27.40
N VAL A 126 -7.81 -7.25 -28.13
CA VAL A 126 -8.15 -8.63 -28.50
C VAL A 126 -7.53 -9.68 -27.57
N SER A 127 -6.59 -9.33 -26.70
CA SER A 127 -6.01 -10.26 -25.75
C SER A 127 -6.73 -10.19 -24.40
N ARG A 128 -6.95 -11.37 -23.78
CA ARG A 128 -7.53 -11.45 -22.43
C ARG A 128 -6.76 -10.55 -21.46
N PRO A 129 -7.44 -9.72 -20.66
CA PRO A 129 -6.78 -8.87 -19.68
C PRO A 129 -6.14 -9.73 -18.58
N GLU A 130 -4.97 -9.33 -18.15
CA GLU A 130 -4.17 -10.06 -17.18
C GLU A 130 -4.18 -9.34 -15.84
N ILE A 131 -4.51 -10.08 -14.77
CA ILE A 131 -4.46 -9.60 -13.38
C ILE A 131 -3.32 -10.32 -12.67
N GLU A 132 -2.48 -9.54 -12.01
CA GLU A 132 -1.42 -10.07 -11.16
C GLU A 132 -1.84 -10.02 -9.68
N TRP A 133 -1.71 -11.14 -9.01
CA TRP A 133 -1.94 -11.29 -7.58
C TRP A 133 -0.60 -11.44 -6.88
N LEU A 134 -0.24 -10.47 -6.05
CA LEU A 134 0.98 -10.44 -5.25
C LEU A 134 0.63 -10.53 -3.77
N ILE A 135 0.60 -11.73 -3.23
CA ILE A 135 0.44 -11.97 -1.80
C ILE A 135 1.81 -11.83 -1.16
N VAL A 136 2.01 -10.77 -0.38
CA VAL A 136 3.29 -10.51 0.28
C VAL A 136 3.21 -10.96 1.73
N ASN A 137 3.69 -12.17 1.97
CA ASN A 137 3.76 -12.78 3.29
C ASN A 137 4.90 -12.18 4.12
N ASP A 138 4.58 -11.42 5.15
CA ASP A 138 5.52 -10.77 6.06
C ASP A 138 6.01 -11.70 7.17
N GLY A 139 6.45 -12.91 6.80
CA GLY A 139 6.97 -13.89 7.75
C GLY A 139 5.90 -14.47 8.68
N SER A 140 4.73 -14.85 8.15
CA SER A 140 3.67 -15.52 8.94
C SER A 140 4.15 -16.81 9.55
N CYS A 141 3.68 -17.08 10.78
CA CYS A 141 3.95 -18.32 11.53
C CYS A 141 2.77 -19.29 11.51
N ASP A 142 1.64 -18.88 10.93
CA ASP A 142 0.41 -19.66 10.77
C ASP A 142 0.28 -20.26 9.36
N SER A 143 -0.88 -20.81 9.04
CA SER A 143 -1.16 -21.42 7.74
C SER A 143 -1.53 -20.43 6.63
N THR A 144 -1.22 -19.13 6.77
CA THR A 144 -1.60 -18.10 5.78
C THR A 144 -1.22 -18.50 4.35
N CYS A 145 0.03 -18.93 4.11
CA CYS A 145 0.48 -19.28 2.75
C CYS A 145 -0.19 -20.54 2.22
N ASP A 146 -0.47 -21.53 3.08
CA ASP A 146 -1.12 -22.78 2.67
C ASP A 146 -2.59 -22.51 2.29
N ILE A 147 -3.29 -21.69 3.07
CA ILE A 147 -4.65 -21.23 2.75
C ILE A 147 -4.69 -20.48 1.40
N VAL A 148 -3.68 -19.66 1.09
CA VAL A 148 -3.60 -18.99 -0.22
C VAL A 148 -3.46 -20.03 -1.35
N ARG A 149 -2.60 -21.06 -1.20
CA ARG A 149 -2.42 -22.11 -2.22
C ARG A 149 -3.70 -22.93 -2.43
N GLU A 150 -4.35 -23.30 -1.33
CA GLU A 150 -5.62 -24.03 -1.36
C GLU A 150 -6.72 -23.19 -2.03
N THR A 151 -6.83 -21.93 -1.66
CA THR A 151 -7.81 -21.00 -2.25
C THR A 151 -7.57 -20.83 -3.74
N HIS A 152 -6.32 -20.60 -4.17
CA HIS A 152 -5.95 -20.53 -5.58
C HIS A 152 -6.36 -21.79 -6.34
N THR A 153 -6.00 -22.98 -5.83
CA THR A 153 -6.35 -24.26 -6.46
C THR A 153 -7.86 -24.46 -6.55
N SER A 154 -8.60 -24.14 -5.49
CA SER A 154 -10.07 -24.22 -5.46
C SER A 154 -10.74 -23.28 -6.47
N LEU A 155 -10.29 -22.04 -6.57
CA LEU A 155 -10.84 -21.06 -7.51
C LEU A 155 -10.64 -21.48 -8.96
N LEU A 156 -9.47 -22.00 -9.29
CA LEU A 156 -9.16 -22.41 -10.66
C LEU A 156 -9.80 -23.75 -11.05
N SER A 157 -9.94 -24.71 -10.14
CA SER A 157 -10.63 -25.98 -10.42
C SER A 157 -12.13 -25.80 -10.66
N ASN A 158 -12.74 -24.85 -9.98
CA ASN A 158 -14.16 -24.52 -10.16
C ASN A 158 -14.44 -23.69 -11.41
N SER A 159 -13.39 -23.16 -12.04
CA SER A 159 -13.48 -22.20 -13.16
C SER A 159 -13.36 -22.84 -14.53
N LEU A 160 -13.71 -24.10 -14.72
CA LEU A 160 -13.41 -24.94 -15.90
C LEU A 160 -14.03 -24.53 -17.25
N SER A 161 -14.76 -23.43 -17.35
CA SER A 161 -15.44 -23.13 -18.63
C SER A 161 -15.47 -21.70 -18.99
N ASP A 162 -14.84 -20.84 -19.20
CA ASP A 162 -15.13 -19.54 -19.90
C ASP A 162 -14.67 -18.25 -19.22
N TYR A 163 -13.59 -18.30 -18.43
CA TYR A 163 -13.08 -17.03 -17.92
C TYR A 163 -12.29 -16.26 -18.97
N SER A 164 -12.78 -15.05 -19.27
CA SER A 164 -12.13 -14.07 -20.12
C SER A 164 -10.87 -13.44 -19.46
N LEU A 165 -10.61 -13.76 -18.18
CA LEU A 165 -9.56 -13.14 -17.36
C LEU A 165 -8.36 -14.08 -17.18
N GLU A 166 -7.18 -13.63 -17.56
CA GLU A 166 -5.92 -14.33 -17.26
C GLU A 166 -5.36 -13.84 -15.92
N SER A 167 -5.02 -14.75 -15.00
CA SER A 167 -4.55 -14.43 -13.67
C SER A 167 -3.19 -15.04 -13.38
N LYS A 168 -2.24 -14.24 -12.90
CA LYS A 168 -0.93 -14.70 -12.44
C LYS A 168 -0.81 -14.49 -10.94
N TRP A 169 -0.47 -15.54 -10.22
CA TRP A 169 -0.42 -15.55 -8.78
C TRP A 169 1.01 -15.76 -8.29
N LYS A 170 1.43 -14.94 -7.34
CA LYS A 170 2.73 -15.02 -6.71
C LYS A 170 2.60 -14.88 -5.19
N ILE A 171 3.24 -15.75 -4.44
CA ILE A 171 3.49 -15.57 -3.01
C ILE A 171 4.91 -15.06 -2.86
N VAL A 172 5.05 -13.87 -2.31
CA VAL A 172 6.33 -13.24 -1.99
C VAL A 172 6.53 -13.37 -0.49
N SER A 173 7.45 -14.22 -0.04
CA SER A 173 7.69 -14.45 1.38
C SER A 173 8.91 -13.68 1.85
N LEU A 174 8.72 -12.79 2.82
CA LEU A 174 9.80 -12.14 3.56
C LEU A 174 10.39 -13.15 4.56
N LYS A 175 11.70 -13.13 4.74
CA LYS A 175 12.43 -14.08 5.59
C LYS A 175 11.98 -14.01 7.06
N GLN A 176 11.53 -12.85 7.50
CA GLN A 176 11.04 -12.58 8.85
C GLN A 176 10.04 -11.42 8.84
N ASN A 177 9.24 -11.29 9.90
CA ASN A 177 8.35 -10.14 10.03
C ASN A 177 9.13 -8.82 10.00
N SER A 178 9.01 -8.11 8.90
CA SER A 178 9.67 -6.83 8.63
C SER A 178 8.72 -5.64 8.75
N GLY A 179 7.42 -5.91 8.87
CA GLY A 179 6.34 -4.94 9.04
C GLY A 179 5.57 -4.64 7.75
N LYS A 180 4.33 -4.18 7.92
CA LYS A 180 3.39 -3.93 6.80
C LYS A 180 3.98 -3.02 5.72
N GLY A 181 4.69 -1.94 6.11
CA GLY A 181 5.36 -1.05 5.16
C GLY A 181 6.44 -1.75 4.33
N ALA A 182 7.18 -2.71 4.92
CA ALA A 182 8.16 -3.51 4.21
C ALA A 182 7.48 -4.45 3.19
N ALA A 183 6.38 -5.09 3.56
CA ALA A 183 5.60 -5.94 2.67
C ALA A 183 5.01 -5.14 1.49
N VAL A 184 4.40 -3.98 1.76
CA VAL A 184 3.87 -3.08 0.72
C VAL A 184 4.97 -2.59 -0.21
N LYS A 185 6.10 -2.12 0.33
CA LYS A 185 7.27 -1.70 -0.47
C LYS A 185 7.73 -2.80 -1.41
N THR A 186 7.87 -4.03 -0.88
CA THR A 186 8.32 -5.20 -1.67
C THR A 186 7.30 -5.54 -2.76
N GLY A 187 6.01 -5.54 -2.43
CA GLY A 187 4.93 -5.76 -3.39
C GLY A 187 4.91 -4.71 -4.51
N MET A 188 4.99 -3.43 -4.17
CA MET A 188 5.08 -2.34 -5.15
C MET A 188 6.30 -2.45 -6.06
N HIS A 189 7.44 -2.88 -5.51
CA HIS A 189 8.69 -3.05 -6.28
C HIS A 189 8.59 -4.21 -7.27
N LEU A 190 7.88 -5.28 -6.93
CA LEU A 190 7.75 -6.50 -7.74
C LEU A 190 6.55 -6.47 -8.68
N ALA A 191 5.61 -5.57 -8.48
CA ALA A 191 4.40 -5.47 -9.28
C ALA A 191 4.72 -5.07 -10.73
N ALA A 192 4.14 -5.84 -11.68
CA ALA A 192 4.38 -5.66 -13.11
C ALA A 192 3.26 -4.86 -13.80
N GLY A 193 2.09 -4.73 -13.18
CA GLY A 193 0.89 -4.13 -13.76
C GLY A 193 1.03 -2.65 -14.14
N VAL A 194 0.11 -2.18 -14.96
CA VAL A 194 -0.01 -0.75 -15.31
C VAL A 194 -0.53 0.04 -14.10
N PHE A 195 -1.46 -0.56 -13.36
CA PHE A 195 -1.99 -0.03 -12.11
C PHE A 195 -1.67 -0.98 -10.97
N HIS A 196 -1.33 -0.42 -9.81
CA HIS A 196 -1.02 -1.16 -8.59
C HIS A 196 -2.06 -0.82 -7.52
N LEU A 197 -2.81 -1.80 -7.06
CA LEU A 197 -3.79 -1.67 -5.99
C LEU A 197 -3.27 -2.35 -4.71
N MET A 198 -3.03 -1.57 -3.68
CA MET A 198 -2.80 -2.09 -2.34
C MET A 198 -4.15 -2.47 -1.72
N VAL A 199 -4.27 -3.70 -1.21
CA VAL A 199 -5.48 -4.25 -0.59
C VAL A 199 -5.09 -4.95 0.70
N ASP A 200 -5.73 -4.60 1.82
CA ASP A 200 -5.53 -5.31 3.08
C ASP A 200 -6.11 -6.74 3.03
N ALA A 201 -5.41 -7.70 3.63
CA ALA A 201 -5.76 -9.11 3.61
C ALA A 201 -6.97 -9.49 4.50
N ASP A 202 -7.51 -8.52 5.26
CA ASP A 202 -8.58 -8.75 6.23
C ASP A 202 -10.00 -8.67 5.65
N GLY A 203 -10.14 -8.18 4.40
CA GLY A 203 -11.44 -8.03 3.75
C GLY A 203 -12.32 -6.92 4.34
N ALA A 204 -11.77 -5.99 5.13
CA ALA A 204 -12.54 -4.93 5.76
C ALA A 204 -13.12 -3.92 4.77
N THR A 205 -12.49 -3.73 3.61
CA THR A 205 -13.00 -2.87 2.52
C THR A 205 -13.79 -3.73 1.52
N ASP A 206 -15.02 -3.35 1.21
CA ASP A 206 -15.78 -3.92 0.10
C ASP A 206 -15.00 -3.70 -1.21
N PHE A 207 -14.44 -4.78 -1.72
CA PHE A 207 -13.53 -4.72 -2.85
C PHE A 207 -14.20 -4.14 -4.10
N GLY A 208 -15.38 -4.64 -4.47
CA GLY A 208 -16.06 -4.27 -5.70
C GLY A 208 -16.42 -2.79 -5.76
N ASN A 209 -17.12 -2.30 -4.75
CA ASN A 209 -17.53 -0.91 -4.68
C ASN A 209 -16.32 0.02 -4.44
N GLY A 210 -15.34 -0.45 -3.67
CA GLY A 210 -14.11 0.28 -3.42
C GLY A 210 -13.31 0.54 -4.70
N ILE A 211 -13.00 -0.50 -5.46
CA ILE A 211 -12.18 -0.36 -6.67
C ILE A 211 -12.90 0.42 -7.78
N GLU A 212 -14.23 0.28 -7.90
CA GLU A 212 -15.02 1.08 -8.83
C GLU A 212 -14.93 2.57 -8.51
N ASN A 213 -15.04 2.92 -7.22
CA ASN A 213 -14.90 4.31 -6.77
C ASN A 213 -13.51 4.87 -7.09
N LEU A 214 -12.44 4.12 -6.75
CA LEU A 214 -11.07 4.56 -7.05
C LEU A 214 -10.85 4.71 -8.57
N THR A 215 -11.30 3.76 -9.37
CA THR A 215 -11.12 3.79 -10.83
C THR A 215 -11.92 4.91 -11.49
N ARG A 216 -13.10 5.23 -10.96
CA ARG A 216 -13.90 6.36 -11.45
C ARG A 216 -13.15 7.67 -11.27
N GLU A 217 -12.59 7.90 -10.09
CA GLU A 217 -11.88 9.13 -9.80
C GLU A 217 -10.52 9.20 -10.50
N LEU A 218 -9.84 8.07 -10.65
CA LEU A 218 -8.64 7.98 -11.49
C LEU A 218 -8.93 8.46 -12.92
N HIS A 219 -10.02 7.99 -13.52
CA HIS A 219 -10.43 8.41 -14.86
C HIS A 219 -10.71 9.91 -14.93
N VAL A 220 -11.46 10.45 -13.96
CA VAL A 220 -11.75 11.90 -13.88
C VAL A 220 -10.48 12.73 -13.76
N MET A 221 -9.50 12.29 -12.95
CA MET A 221 -8.21 12.97 -12.83
C MET A 221 -7.44 12.95 -14.16
N MET A 222 -7.41 11.82 -14.84
CA MET A 222 -6.74 11.70 -16.14
C MET A 222 -7.38 12.61 -17.20
N GLU A 223 -8.71 12.72 -17.20
CA GLU A 223 -9.42 13.67 -18.09
C GLU A 223 -9.06 15.12 -17.79
N ARG A 224 -9.01 15.51 -16.51
CA ARG A 224 -8.62 16.87 -16.10
C ARG A 224 -7.17 17.17 -16.47
N ASN A 225 -6.26 16.25 -16.23
CA ASN A 225 -4.84 16.41 -16.52
C ASN A 225 -4.56 16.39 -18.04
N SER A 226 -5.51 15.92 -18.88
CA SER A 226 -5.37 16.01 -20.34
C SER A 226 -5.35 17.43 -20.87
N SER A 227 -5.82 18.41 -20.10
CA SER A 227 -5.85 19.83 -20.48
C SER A 227 -4.71 20.65 -19.84
N MET A 228 -3.85 20.04 -19.02
CA MET A 228 -2.75 20.72 -18.31
C MET A 228 -1.39 20.16 -18.74
N GLU A 229 -0.36 21.03 -18.78
CA GLU A 229 1.03 20.62 -18.95
C GLU A 229 1.57 19.98 -17.65
N GLY A 230 1.26 18.70 -17.40
CA GLY A 230 1.74 17.94 -16.26
C GLY A 230 2.01 16.47 -16.62
N ASP A 231 2.84 15.80 -15.83
CA ASP A 231 3.08 14.36 -16.00
C ASP A 231 1.85 13.56 -15.58
N ARG A 232 1.02 13.21 -16.55
CA ARG A 232 -0.26 12.47 -16.39
C ARG A 232 -0.09 11.06 -15.85
N SER A 233 1.15 10.59 -15.77
CA SER A 233 1.44 9.24 -15.30
C SER A 233 1.57 9.12 -13.79
N LEU A 234 1.64 10.23 -13.04
CA LEU A 234 1.93 10.26 -11.62
C LEU A 234 0.66 10.52 -10.79
N ILE A 235 -0.18 9.50 -10.64
CA ILE A 235 -1.46 9.59 -9.92
C ILE A 235 -1.55 8.52 -8.83
N ALA A 236 -2.12 8.91 -7.69
CA ALA A 236 -2.51 8.01 -6.60
C ALA A 236 -3.93 8.32 -6.13
N VAL A 237 -4.78 7.29 -5.99
CA VAL A 237 -6.14 7.42 -5.47
C VAL A 237 -6.27 6.61 -4.20
N PHE A 238 -6.59 7.27 -3.09
CA PHE A 238 -6.65 6.68 -1.76
C PHE A 238 -8.10 6.48 -1.33
N GLY A 239 -8.42 5.29 -0.85
CA GLY A 239 -9.66 5.03 -0.14
C GLY A 239 -9.70 5.79 1.17
N SER A 240 -10.89 6.18 1.60
CA SER A 240 -11.12 6.89 2.86
C SER A 240 -12.35 6.38 3.58
N ARG A 241 -12.21 6.22 4.89
CA ARG A 241 -13.27 5.86 5.84
C ARG A 241 -13.79 7.08 6.61
N ALA A 242 -13.29 8.27 6.32
CA ALA A 242 -13.59 9.49 7.08
C ALA A 242 -15.10 9.82 7.14
N HIS A 243 -15.88 9.42 6.11
CA HIS A 243 -17.34 9.59 6.10
C HIS A 243 -18.05 8.72 7.13
N LEU A 244 -17.49 7.55 7.47
CA LEU A 244 -18.06 6.61 8.44
C LEU A 244 -17.89 7.09 9.89
N GLU A 245 -16.88 7.94 10.16
CA GLU A 245 -16.68 8.51 11.50
C GLU A 245 -17.84 9.36 11.97
N LYS A 246 -18.57 10.00 11.04
CA LYS A 246 -19.75 10.83 11.34
C LYS A 246 -21.00 10.01 11.59
N THR A 247 -21.09 8.81 11.03
CA THR A 247 -22.28 7.94 11.11
C THR A 247 -22.15 6.88 12.20
N SER A 248 -20.93 6.50 12.58
CA SER A 248 -20.69 5.49 13.61
C SER A 248 -20.88 6.07 15.00
N ALA A 249 -22.09 5.90 15.54
CA ALA A 249 -22.40 6.10 16.97
C ALA A 249 -21.73 5.03 17.89
N VAL A 250 -20.56 4.54 17.51
CA VAL A 250 -19.79 3.61 18.33
C VAL A 250 -19.33 4.38 19.57
N LYS A 251 -19.73 3.92 20.76
CA LYS A 251 -19.25 4.41 22.06
C LYS A 251 -17.73 4.20 22.17
N ARG A 252 -16.96 5.05 21.49
CA ARG A 252 -15.50 5.03 21.59
C ARG A 252 -15.10 5.48 22.99
N THR A 253 -14.15 4.79 23.63
CA THR A 253 -13.60 5.26 24.91
C THR A 253 -12.98 6.64 24.73
N VAL A 254 -13.13 7.51 25.72
CA VAL A 254 -12.59 8.89 25.72
C VAL A 254 -11.09 8.89 25.36
N VAL A 255 -10.33 7.93 25.89
CA VAL A 255 -8.89 7.77 25.61
C VAL A 255 -8.64 7.52 24.13
N ARG A 256 -9.39 6.62 23.45
CA ARG A 256 -9.25 6.34 22.02
C ARG A 256 -9.55 7.58 21.18
N THR A 257 -10.55 8.38 21.60
CA THR A 257 -10.91 9.63 20.90
C THR A 257 -9.82 10.69 21.04
N ILE A 258 -9.20 10.84 22.23
CA ILE A 258 -8.09 11.78 22.44
C ILE A 258 -6.88 11.37 21.60
N LEU A 259 -6.49 10.09 21.65
CA LEU A 259 -5.36 9.57 20.87
C LEU A 259 -5.58 9.77 19.36
N MET A 260 -6.78 9.53 18.88
CA MET A 260 -7.14 9.73 17.47
C MET A 260 -7.05 11.22 17.09
N LYS A 261 -7.62 12.13 17.88
CA LYS A 261 -7.53 13.58 17.60
C LYS A 261 -6.09 14.09 17.65
N ALA A 262 -5.30 13.62 18.61
CA ALA A 262 -3.87 13.94 18.70
C ALA A 262 -3.13 13.41 17.45
N PHE A 263 -3.38 12.19 17.03
CA PHE A 263 -2.80 11.62 15.83
C PHE A 263 -3.15 12.45 14.58
N HIS A 264 -4.42 12.79 14.37
CA HIS A 264 -4.83 13.65 13.25
C HIS A 264 -4.19 15.04 13.29
N PHE A 265 -4.04 15.63 14.49
CA PHE A 265 -3.32 16.90 14.64
C PHE A 265 -1.87 16.76 14.19
N PHE A 266 -1.15 15.73 14.62
CA PHE A 266 0.24 15.51 14.21
C PHE A 266 0.37 15.16 12.74
N VAL A 267 -0.56 14.39 12.16
CA VAL A 267 -0.59 14.13 10.71
C VAL A 267 -0.75 15.44 9.94
N SER A 268 -1.68 16.32 10.35
CA SER A 268 -1.87 17.61 9.67
C SER A 268 -0.67 18.54 9.80
N LEU A 269 0.08 18.44 10.91
CA LEU A 269 1.26 19.27 11.18
C LEU A 269 2.51 18.79 10.42
N PHE A 270 2.75 17.48 10.39
CA PHE A 270 4.01 16.91 9.88
C PHE A 270 3.89 16.27 8.49
N VAL A 271 2.69 15.94 8.05
CA VAL A 271 2.47 15.19 6.80
C VAL A 271 1.74 16.04 5.78
N SER A 272 0.43 16.17 5.92
CA SER A 272 -0.41 16.96 5.01
C SER A 272 -1.82 17.11 5.59
N ALA A 273 -2.43 18.28 5.39
CA ALA A 273 -3.83 18.51 5.68
C ALA A 273 -4.78 18.07 4.55
N LYS A 274 -4.23 17.65 3.40
CA LYS A 274 -5.02 17.32 2.19
C LYS A 274 -5.70 15.96 2.30
N VAL A 275 -5.10 14.98 3.00
CA VAL A 275 -5.61 13.60 3.15
C VAL A 275 -6.14 13.42 4.58
N LYS A 276 -7.41 13.01 4.70
CA LYS A 276 -8.10 12.83 5.98
C LYS A 276 -7.87 11.44 6.58
N ASP A 277 -7.93 10.39 5.75
CA ASP A 277 -7.69 9.01 6.17
C ASP A 277 -6.40 8.49 5.55
N THR A 278 -5.28 8.75 6.21
CA THR A 278 -3.97 8.32 5.73
C THR A 278 -3.76 6.82 5.77
N GLN A 279 -4.46 6.11 6.67
CA GLN A 279 -4.22 4.72 7.01
C GLN A 279 -5.19 3.72 6.37
N CYS A 280 -6.04 4.15 5.42
CA CYS A 280 -6.87 3.22 4.68
C CYS A 280 -5.99 2.30 3.82
N GLY A 281 -6.11 0.99 4.03
CA GLY A 281 -5.34 -0.04 3.31
C GLY A 281 -5.84 -0.32 1.89
N PHE A 282 -6.50 0.63 1.25
CA PHE A 282 -7.06 0.49 -0.09
C PHE A 282 -6.62 1.69 -0.94
N LYS A 283 -5.52 1.52 -1.71
CA LYS A 283 -4.87 2.60 -2.45
C LYS A 283 -4.47 2.16 -3.85
N LEU A 284 -4.93 2.89 -4.86
CA LEU A 284 -4.62 2.66 -6.27
C LEU A 284 -3.54 3.64 -6.74
N PHE A 285 -2.51 3.11 -7.37
CA PHE A 285 -1.41 3.89 -7.94
C PHE A 285 -1.25 3.58 -9.43
N THR A 286 -0.85 4.56 -10.21
CA THR A 286 -0.21 4.30 -11.49
C THR A 286 1.16 3.65 -11.23
N LYS A 287 1.65 2.83 -12.16
CA LYS A 287 2.96 2.16 -12.03
C LYS A 287 4.11 3.14 -11.78
N PRO A 288 4.24 4.28 -12.50
CA PRO A 288 5.30 5.25 -12.20
C PRO A 288 5.23 5.82 -10.79
N ALA A 289 4.03 6.16 -10.30
CA ALA A 289 3.84 6.65 -8.93
C ALA A 289 4.21 5.57 -7.89
N SER A 290 3.76 4.33 -8.09
CA SER A 290 4.10 3.19 -7.22
C SER A 290 5.60 2.89 -7.21
N ASN A 291 6.26 2.91 -8.36
CA ASN A 291 7.71 2.71 -8.48
C ASN A 291 8.48 3.81 -7.75
N PHE A 292 8.04 5.06 -7.88
CA PHE A 292 8.64 6.16 -7.15
C PHE A 292 8.51 5.97 -5.65
N VAL A 293 7.33 5.63 -5.16
CA VAL A 293 7.07 5.37 -3.74
C VAL A 293 7.95 4.21 -3.25
N SER A 294 7.94 3.06 -3.92
CA SER A 294 8.71 1.88 -3.48
C SER A 294 10.22 2.12 -3.45
N ASN A 295 10.75 2.94 -4.35
CA ASN A 295 12.18 3.28 -4.39
C ASN A 295 12.61 4.25 -3.29
N ASN A 296 11.67 5.01 -2.70
CA ASN A 296 11.96 6.05 -1.73
C ASN A 296 11.40 5.77 -0.32
N LEU A 297 10.51 4.77 -0.15
CA LEU A 297 9.89 4.44 1.12
C LEU A 297 10.92 3.84 2.09
N HIS A 298 11.04 4.41 3.29
CA HIS A 298 11.98 3.99 4.34
C HIS A 298 11.29 3.27 5.49
N LEU A 299 10.10 3.74 5.90
CA LEU A 299 9.39 3.16 7.02
C LEU A 299 8.83 1.77 6.72
N ARG A 300 9.14 0.82 7.61
CA ARG A 300 8.79 -0.60 7.43
C ARG A 300 7.49 -1.00 8.14
N ARG A 301 7.09 -0.26 9.20
CA ARG A 301 5.95 -0.60 10.07
C ARG A 301 4.72 0.26 9.73
N TRP A 302 3.88 0.58 10.72
CA TRP A 302 2.57 1.19 10.54
C TRP A 302 2.56 2.62 10.00
N ALA A 303 3.61 3.40 10.26
CA ALA A 303 3.65 4.80 9.82
C ALA A 303 4.08 4.98 8.34
N PHE A 304 4.27 3.91 7.58
CA PHE A 304 4.63 3.97 6.17
C PHE A 304 3.60 4.73 5.32
N ASP A 305 2.31 4.63 5.68
CA ASP A 305 1.23 5.33 5.00
C ASP A 305 1.42 6.85 5.02
N THR A 306 1.93 7.39 6.13
CA THR A 306 2.22 8.83 6.24
C THR A 306 3.44 9.22 5.41
N GLU A 307 4.46 8.36 5.32
CA GLU A 307 5.61 8.60 4.44
C GLU A 307 5.22 8.58 2.97
N ILE A 308 4.30 7.71 2.55
CA ILE A 308 3.77 7.70 1.17
C ILE A 308 3.22 9.07 0.80
N ILE A 309 2.45 9.72 1.68
CA ILE A 309 1.86 11.04 1.41
C ILE A 309 2.96 12.10 1.27
N ILE A 310 3.95 12.10 2.16
CA ILE A 310 5.09 13.02 2.09
C ILE A 310 5.86 12.82 0.78
N LEU A 311 6.09 11.58 0.36
CA LEU A 311 6.76 11.26 -0.90
C LEU A 311 5.95 11.77 -2.10
N CYS A 312 4.64 11.53 -2.11
CA CYS A 312 3.76 12.02 -3.16
C CYS A 312 3.79 13.55 -3.25
N ASP A 313 3.73 14.26 -2.11
CA ASP A 313 3.79 15.73 -2.09
C ASP A 313 5.14 16.25 -2.62
N LYS A 314 6.25 15.62 -2.24
CA LYS A 314 7.60 15.99 -2.71
C LYS A 314 7.82 15.79 -4.21
N GLN A 315 7.16 14.83 -4.84
CA GLN A 315 7.24 14.54 -6.28
C GLN A 315 6.10 15.19 -7.07
N SER A 316 5.20 15.92 -6.40
CA SER A 316 3.98 16.46 -7.01
C SER A 316 3.11 15.36 -7.65
N ILE A 317 3.03 14.20 -7.00
CA ILE A 317 2.09 13.14 -7.37
C ILE A 317 0.71 13.58 -6.89
N ASP A 318 -0.24 13.62 -7.81
CA ASP A 318 -1.62 13.98 -7.48
C ASP A 318 -2.26 12.89 -6.61
N ILE A 319 -2.69 13.27 -5.41
CA ILE A 319 -3.45 12.40 -4.50
C ILE A 319 -4.91 12.81 -4.51
N LEU A 320 -5.80 11.86 -4.79
CA LEU A 320 -7.23 12.02 -4.59
C LEU A 320 -7.72 11.06 -3.51
N GLU A 321 -8.54 11.57 -2.58
CA GLU A 321 -9.14 10.78 -1.51
C GLU A 321 -10.61 10.48 -1.83
N VAL A 322 -11.00 9.21 -1.79
CA VAL A 322 -12.31 8.71 -2.21
C VAL A 322 -12.94 7.86 -1.12
N ASN A 323 -14.20 8.11 -0.82
CA ASN A 323 -14.94 7.29 0.15
C ASN A 323 -15.07 5.84 -0.35
N VAL A 324 -14.68 4.89 0.50
CA VAL A 324 -14.85 3.46 0.25
C VAL A 324 -15.75 2.84 1.33
N PRO A 325 -16.63 1.89 0.96
CA PRO A 325 -17.39 1.12 1.94
C PRO A 325 -16.41 0.26 2.76
N TRP A 326 -16.55 0.32 4.07
CA TRP A 326 -15.68 -0.36 5.01
C TRP A 326 -16.48 -0.88 6.21
N HIS A 327 -16.14 -2.04 6.70
CA HIS A 327 -16.71 -2.65 7.90
C HIS A 327 -15.62 -3.18 8.81
N GLU A 328 -15.90 -3.21 10.11
CA GLU A 328 -14.95 -3.78 11.08
C GLU A 328 -14.99 -5.30 10.98
N VAL A 329 -13.82 -5.91 10.81
CA VAL A 329 -13.66 -7.37 10.78
C VAL A 329 -12.96 -7.80 12.06
N ASP A 330 -13.45 -8.85 12.69
CA ASP A 330 -12.86 -9.42 13.90
C ASP A 330 -11.44 -9.93 13.64
N GLY A 331 -10.61 -9.99 14.68
CA GLY A 331 -9.22 -10.47 14.58
C GLY A 331 -8.20 -9.38 14.23
N SER A 332 -8.51 -8.10 14.50
CA SER A 332 -7.54 -7.00 14.36
C SER A 332 -6.21 -7.31 15.06
N LYS A 333 -5.10 -7.12 14.35
CA LYS A 333 -3.73 -7.30 14.89
C LYS A 333 -3.33 -6.21 15.89
N LEU A 334 -4.12 -5.13 15.99
CA LEU A 334 -3.93 -4.13 17.03
C LEU A 334 -4.47 -4.69 18.35
N SER A 335 -3.56 -4.80 19.33
CA SER A 335 -3.92 -5.26 20.67
C SER A 335 -5.06 -4.43 21.26
N THR A 336 -6.05 -5.08 21.86
CA THR A 336 -7.16 -4.45 22.60
C THR A 336 -6.72 -3.83 23.93
N SER A 337 -5.49 -4.11 24.39
CA SER A 337 -4.92 -3.53 25.59
C SER A 337 -4.68 -2.02 25.41
N LYS A 338 -5.19 -1.23 26.36
CA LYS A 338 -5.01 0.24 26.36
C LYS A 338 -3.53 0.65 26.31
N LEU A 339 -2.67 -0.09 27.02
CA LEU A 339 -1.24 0.17 27.06
C LEU A 339 -0.59 -0.12 25.71
N ALA A 340 -0.89 -1.24 25.09
CA ALA A 340 -0.35 -1.59 23.78
C ALA A 340 -0.80 -0.59 22.69
N LEU A 341 -2.07 -0.16 22.73
CA LEU A 341 -2.57 0.88 21.83
C LEU A 341 -1.81 2.20 22.00
N ALA A 342 -1.56 2.63 23.24
CA ALA A 342 -0.78 3.83 23.53
C ALA A 342 0.66 3.72 23.01
N LEU A 343 1.33 2.57 23.23
CA LEU A 343 2.70 2.32 22.74
C LEU A 343 2.78 2.34 21.22
N VAL A 344 1.82 1.73 20.51
CA VAL A 344 1.75 1.79 19.06
C VAL A 344 1.54 3.22 18.56
N SER A 345 0.63 3.98 19.19
CA SER A 345 0.38 5.38 18.82
C SER A 345 1.63 6.26 19.05
N MET A 346 2.35 6.07 20.16
CA MET A 346 3.63 6.76 20.42
C MET A 346 4.71 6.38 19.41
N SER A 347 4.80 5.10 19.04
CA SER A 347 5.74 4.64 18.00
C SER A 347 5.43 5.29 16.64
N MET A 348 4.16 5.37 16.27
CA MET A 348 3.75 6.02 15.01
C MET A 348 4.05 7.52 15.02
N LEU A 349 3.80 8.21 16.15
CA LEU A 349 4.15 9.63 16.31
C LEU A 349 5.66 9.85 16.18
N ARG A 350 6.47 9.02 16.84
CA ARG A 350 7.93 9.04 16.72
C ARG A 350 8.36 8.89 15.24
N ASP A 351 7.79 7.90 14.55
CA ASP A 351 8.13 7.61 13.16
C ASP A 351 7.74 8.78 12.23
N MET A 352 6.61 9.45 12.47
CA MET A 352 6.21 10.66 11.73
C MET A 352 7.19 11.82 11.96
N ILE A 353 7.59 12.08 13.21
CA ILE A 353 8.56 13.12 13.53
C ILE A 353 9.91 12.80 12.87
N CYS A 354 10.33 11.53 12.91
CA CYS A 354 11.57 11.07 12.28
C CYS A 354 11.55 11.32 10.76
N VAL A 355 10.48 10.93 10.09
CA VAL A 355 10.32 11.15 8.64
C VAL A 355 10.37 12.64 8.29
N TRP A 356 9.58 13.44 9.01
CA TRP A 356 9.59 14.89 8.82
C TRP A 356 11.00 15.47 9.00
N ALA A 357 11.69 15.12 10.08
CA ALA A 357 13.04 15.59 10.35
C ALA A 357 14.05 15.13 9.28
N CYS A 358 14.02 13.84 8.91
CA CYS A 358 14.94 13.29 7.92
C CYS A 358 14.80 13.97 6.55
N TYR A 359 13.58 14.25 6.10
CA TYR A 359 13.35 14.96 4.84
C TYR A 359 13.61 16.46 4.94
N THR A 360 13.35 17.10 6.09
CA THR A 360 13.58 18.54 6.29
C THR A 360 15.06 18.86 6.37
N PHE A 361 15.83 18.05 7.09
CA PHE A 361 17.28 18.22 7.24
C PHE A 361 18.10 17.57 6.12
N GLY A 362 17.45 16.96 5.12
CA GLY A 362 18.12 16.36 3.96
C GLY A 362 18.91 15.08 4.28
N ILE A 363 18.61 14.40 5.40
CA ILE A 363 19.19 13.09 5.76
C ILE A 363 18.72 12.05 4.74
N TRP A 364 17.41 12.04 4.43
CA TRP A 364 16.84 11.24 3.36
C TRP A 364 16.66 12.11 2.11
N LYS A 365 17.26 11.64 1.02
CA LYS A 365 17.15 12.31 -0.28
C LYS A 365 16.15 11.55 -1.15
N VAL A 366 15.17 12.26 -1.67
CA VAL A 366 14.21 11.70 -2.63
C VAL A 366 14.91 11.50 -3.98
N ARG A 367 14.85 10.28 -4.50
CA ARG A 367 15.34 9.96 -5.85
C ARG A 367 14.22 10.28 -6.84
N SER A 368 14.39 11.33 -7.63
CA SER A 368 13.42 11.73 -8.66
C SER A 368 13.33 10.71 -9.79
N ILE A 369 12.19 10.64 -10.47
CA ILE A 369 11.91 9.69 -11.56
C ILE A 369 12.87 9.88 -12.75
N GLY A 370 13.45 11.05 -12.94
CA GLY A 370 14.37 11.37 -14.04
C GLY A 370 15.87 11.10 -13.80
N SER A 371 16.30 10.66 -12.62
CA SER A 371 17.72 10.58 -12.27
C SER A 371 18.45 9.31 -12.74
N ARG A 372 17.79 8.36 -13.39
CA ARG A 372 18.40 7.11 -13.89
C ARG A 372 19.19 7.23 -15.20
N PHE A 373 19.19 8.38 -15.86
CA PHE A 373 19.85 8.57 -17.16
C PHE A 373 21.02 9.56 -17.15
N LYS A 374 21.60 9.86 -15.99
CA LYS A 374 22.84 10.64 -15.90
C LYS A 374 23.83 9.90 -15.01
N ASN A 375 24.40 8.83 -15.53
CA ASN A 375 25.72 8.32 -15.19
C ASN A 375 26.24 7.52 -16.38
#